data_55a8be2a01536a9a78304c94bfb34e4b
#
_entry.id   55a8be2a01536a9a78304c94bfb34e4b
#
_cell.length_a   1.000
_cell.length_b   1.000
_cell.length_c   1.000
_cell.angle_alpha   90.00
_cell.angle_beta   90.00
_cell.angle_gamma   90.00
#
_symmetry.space_group_name_H-M   'P 1'
#
loop_
_entity.id
_entity.type
_entity.pdbx_description
1 polymer ?
#
loop_
_entity_poly.entity_id
_entity_poly.type
_entity_poly.pdbx_seq_one_letter_code
_entity_poly.pdbx_strand_id
1 'polypeptide(L)'
;MTYQYDIREVTHGNARGFYAQIAKTETGELDIKTPYPFTGLRGTAFETSQESNAYYADNVEHVRLQGKKSTEGSITTYQIPKQFMIDHLGKKLTNSTPPALIDTGVNTNFIWGYAETVTDEFGAEVEEFHIWTNVKASAPKGNTATDETSATPKEIEIPCTASPNNFILDSEKKPVSEIVWRDDNKGTVRAKFDKLFVESSPTKLIDFINEALGINKAAASTNSDGGS
;
A
#
# COMPACT_ATOMS: atom_id res chain seq x y z
N MET A 1 21.39 -13.30 35.77
CA MET A 1 21.01 -12.88 34.40
C MET A 1 19.67 -12.19 34.53
N THR A 2 19.59 -10.90 34.22
CA THR A 2 18.32 -10.18 34.20
C THR A 2 17.78 -10.37 32.79
N TYR A 3 16.66 -11.09 32.63
CA TYR A 3 15.96 -11.18 31.35
C TYR A 3 15.33 -9.82 31.09
N GLN A 4 15.73 -9.16 30.01
CA GLN A 4 15.08 -7.96 29.52
C GLN A 4 14.00 -8.45 28.53
N TYR A 5 12.74 -8.28 28.92
CA TYR A 5 11.61 -8.55 28.02
C TYR A 5 11.36 -7.29 27.17
N ASP A 6 11.04 -7.50 25.90
CA ASP A 6 10.55 -6.41 25.09
C ASP A 6 9.22 -5.90 25.62
N ILE A 7 8.93 -4.64 25.39
CA ILE A 7 7.64 -4.02 25.72
C ILE A 7 6.55 -4.79 24.97
N ARG A 8 5.50 -5.20 25.69
CA ARG A 8 4.37 -5.88 25.07
C ARG A 8 3.53 -4.87 24.32
N GLU A 9 3.26 -5.16 23.06
CA GLU A 9 2.49 -4.30 22.18
C GLU A 9 1.36 -5.08 21.53
N VAL A 10 0.26 -4.39 21.25
CA VAL A 10 -0.89 -4.93 20.51
C VAL A 10 -1.23 -3.99 19.39
N THR A 11 -1.20 -4.49 18.17
CA THR A 11 -1.67 -3.77 17.00
C THR A 11 -3.17 -3.95 16.85
N HIS A 12 -3.88 -2.87 16.65
CA HIS A 12 -5.32 -2.88 16.46
C HIS A 12 -5.78 -1.68 15.63
N GLY A 13 -7.02 -1.76 15.15
CA GLY A 13 -7.61 -0.72 14.33
C GLY A 13 -6.97 -0.68 12.93
N ASN A 14 -7.74 -0.26 11.95
CA ASN A 14 -7.28 -0.04 10.59
C ASN A 14 -7.91 1.26 10.13
N ALA A 15 -7.10 2.22 9.77
CA ALA A 15 -7.55 3.56 9.47
C ALA A 15 -6.74 4.17 8.31
N ARG A 16 -7.14 5.35 7.87
CA ARG A 16 -6.38 6.17 6.92
C ARG A 16 -6.03 5.46 5.62
N GLY A 17 -6.88 4.55 5.15
CA GLY A 17 -6.69 3.89 3.86
C GLY A 17 -6.54 4.92 2.74
N PHE A 18 -5.56 4.71 1.87
CA PHE A 18 -5.37 5.52 0.68
C PHE A 18 -4.82 4.69 -0.47
N TYR A 19 -4.99 5.20 -1.66
CA TYR A 19 -4.38 4.65 -2.87
C TYR A 19 -3.80 5.77 -3.73
N ALA A 20 -2.78 5.44 -4.51
CA ALA A 20 -2.19 6.35 -5.47
C ALA A 20 -1.92 5.65 -6.80
N GLN A 21 -2.28 6.30 -7.88
CA GLN A 21 -2.06 5.79 -9.22
C GLN A 21 -0.57 5.84 -9.58
N ILE A 22 -0.09 4.73 -10.14
CA ILE A 22 1.26 4.61 -10.69
C ILE A 22 1.18 4.90 -12.19
N ALA A 23 1.88 5.92 -12.64
CA ALA A 23 2.02 6.27 -14.04
C ALA A 23 3.50 6.28 -14.43
N LYS A 24 3.77 6.30 -15.73
CA LYS A 24 5.10 6.57 -16.27
C LYS A 24 5.05 7.91 -16.97
N THR A 25 6.09 8.70 -16.80
CA THR A 25 6.30 9.89 -17.61
C THR A 25 6.63 9.51 -19.05
N GLU A 26 6.58 10.46 -19.97
CA GLU A 26 7.03 10.26 -21.36
C GLU A 26 8.50 9.84 -21.44
N THR A 27 9.31 10.24 -20.45
CA THR A 27 10.72 9.85 -20.31
C THR A 27 10.92 8.47 -19.68
N GLY A 28 9.83 7.78 -19.27
CA GLY A 28 9.87 6.45 -18.65
C GLY A 28 10.13 6.45 -17.15
N GLU A 29 10.20 7.61 -16.51
CA GLU A 29 10.36 7.74 -15.07
C GLU A 29 9.03 7.46 -14.34
N LEU A 30 9.14 7.08 -13.06
CA LEU A 30 7.98 6.86 -12.22
C LEU A 30 7.28 8.19 -11.90
N ASP A 31 6.00 8.25 -12.20
CA ASP A 31 5.11 9.35 -11.80
C ASP A 31 4.04 8.79 -10.85
N ILE A 32 4.13 9.14 -9.59
CA ILE A 32 3.12 8.79 -8.59
C ILE A 32 2.17 9.97 -8.46
N LYS A 33 0.92 9.74 -8.78
CA LYS A 33 -0.12 10.75 -8.66
C LYS A 33 -0.42 11.05 -7.19
N THR A 34 -1.08 12.19 -6.95
CA THR A 34 -1.56 12.55 -5.62
C THR A 34 -2.40 11.40 -5.04
N PRO A 35 -2.16 10.99 -3.79
CA PRO A 35 -2.92 9.94 -3.17
C PRO A 35 -4.36 10.37 -2.92
N TYR A 36 -5.27 9.41 -3.07
CA TYR A 36 -6.69 9.59 -2.75
C TYR A 36 -7.05 8.80 -1.49
N PRO A 37 -7.81 9.39 -0.56
CA PRO A 37 -8.27 8.65 0.61
C PRO A 37 -9.25 7.55 0.19
N PHE A 38 -9.09 6.37 0.79
CA PHE A 38 -9.99 5.25 0.61
C PHE A 38 -10.98 5.19 1.77
N THR A 39 -12.20 5.66 1.54
CA THR A 39 -13.24 5.72 2.55
C THR A 39 -13.98 4.39 2.67
N GLY A 40 -14.41 4.04 3.90
CA GLY A 40 -15.14 2.80 4.18
C GLY A 40 -14.25 1.59 4.43
N LEU A 41 -12.94 1.78 4.57
CA LEU A 41 -12.00 0.72 4.92
C LEU A 41 -12.38 0.08 6.26
N ARG A 42 -12.45 -1.25 6.27
CA ARG A 42 -12.66 -2.05 7.47
C ARG A 42 -11.40 -2.81 7.88
N GLY A 43 -10.68 -3.34 6.91
CA GLY A 43 -9.47 -4.11 7.17
C GLY A 43 -8.64 -4.33 5.92
N THR A 44 -7.38 -4.59 6.15
CA THR A 44 -6.42 -4.98 5.11
C THR A 44 -5.65 -6.19 5.62
N ALA A 45 -5.50 -7.20 4.77
CA ALA A 45 -4.72 -8.38 5.09
C ALA A 45 -3.85 -8.74 3.90
N PHE A 46 -2.54 -8.85 4.11
CA PHE A 46 -1.59 -9.34 3.13
C PHE A 46 -0.74 -10.45 3.74
N GLU A 47 -0.53 -11.51 3.00
CA GLU A 47 0.32 -12.63 3.38
C GLU A 47 1.38 -12.86 2.31
N THR A 48 2.63 -12.92 2.73
CA THR A 48 3.75 -13.19 1.84
C THR A 48 4.16 -14.64 1.97
N SER A 49 4.13 -15.37 0.87
CA SER A 49 4.58 -16.74 0.76
C SER A 49 5.81 -16.85 -0.12
N GLN A 50 6.63 -17.86 0.15
CA GLN A 50 7.78 -18.20 -0.68
C GLN A 50 7.87 -19.71 -0.80
N GLU A 51 7.72 -20.23 -2.01
CA GLU A 51 7.91 -21.64 -2.26
C GLU A 51 9.39 -22.04 -2.13
N SER A 52 9.61 -23.24 -1.62
CA SER A 52 10.95 -23.81 -1.50
C SER A 52 10.91 -25.25 -1.98
N ASN A 53 11.63 -25.54 -3.07
CA ASN A 53 11.69 -26.85 -3.70
C ASN A 53 13.04 -27.51 -3.45
N ALA A 54 13.03 -28.68 -2.84
CA ALA A 54 14.21 -29.51 -2.63
C ALA A 54 14.41 -30.45 -3.84
N TYR A 55 15.62 -30.53 -4.34
CA TYR A 55 16.01 -31.45 -5.40
C TYR A 55 16.97 -32.49 -4.82
N TYR A 56 16.71 -33.77 -5.09
CA TYR A 56 17.43 -34.89 -4.54
C TYR A 56 18.31 -35.55 -5.62
N ALA A 57 19.50 -35.92 -5.22
CA ALA A 57 20.41 -36.80 -5.98
C ALA A 57 21.00 -37.82 -5.00
N ASP A 58 21.20 -39.07 -5.46
CA ASP A 58 21.74 -40.17 -4.64
C ASP A 58 21.02 -40.38 -3.30
N ASN A 59 19.71 -40.17 -3.27
CA ASN A 59 18.84 -40.23 -2.07
C ASN A 59 19.16 -39.19 -0.99
N VAL A 60 19.92 -38.14 -1.33
CA VAL A 60 20.23 -37.02 -0.44
C VAL A 60 19.73 -35.70 -1.07
N GLU A 61 19.29 -34.78 -0.24
CA GLU A 61 18.97 -33.43 -0.72
C GLU A 61 20.25 -32.79 -1.32
N HIS A 62 20.22 -32.56 -2.63
CA HIS A 62 21.37 -32.01 -3.33
C HIS A 62 21.36 -30.48 -3.35
N VAL A 63 20.20 -29.89 -3.58
CA VAL A 63 20.01 -28.44 -3.57
C VAL A 63 18.56 -28.09 -3.23
N ARG A 64 18.38 -26.99 -2.55
CA ARG A 64 17.08 -26.38 -2.27
C ARG A 64 17.00 -25.03 -2.96
N LEU A 65 16.09 -24.91 -3.92
CA LEU A 65 15.85 -23.66 -4.62
C LEU A 65 14.66 -22.95 -3.99
N GLN A 66 14.86 -21.67 -3.71
CA GLN A 66 13.79 -20.79 -3.24
C GLN A 66 13.15 -20.08 -4.43
N GLY A 67 11.83 -20.15 -4.52
CA GLY A 67 11.02 -19.41 -5.49
C GLY A 67 10.99 -17.90 -5.19
N LYS A 68 10.34 -17.17 -6.06
CA LYS A 68 10.07 -15.74 -5.81
C LYS A 68 9.04 -15.61 -4.70
N LYS A 69 9.18 -14.56 -3.89
CA LYS A 69 8.13 -14.17 -2.94
C LYS A 69 6.88 -13.74 -3.70
N SER A 70 5.73 -14.27 -3.30
CA SER A 70 4.41 -13.85 -3.75
C SER A 70 3.65 -13.32 -2.57
N THR A 71 3.03 -12.16 -2.73
CA THR A 71 2.20 -11.56 -1.69
C THR A 71 0.78 -11.48 -2.21
N GLU A 72 -0.12 -12.13 -1.51
CA GLU A 72 -1.54 -12.12 -1.79
C GLU A 72 -2.28 -11.56 -0.59
N GLY A 73 -3.43 -10.94 -0.83
CA GLY A 73 -4.20 -10.36 0.26
C GLY A 73 -5.55 -9.85 -0.17
N SER A 74 -6.18 -9.11 0.71
CA SER A 74 -7.46 -8.47 0.44
C SER A 74 -7.63 -7.16 1.18
N ILE A 75 -8.43 -6.29 0.60
CA ILE A 75 -8.94 -5.07 1.20
C ILE A 75 -10.41 -5.29 1.50
N THR A 76 -10.80 -5.25 2.77
CA THR A 76 -12.19 -5.38 3.21
C THR A 76 -12.78 -4.00 3.46
N THR A 77 -13.94 -3.74 2.87
CA THR A 77 -14.57 -2.42 2.93
C THR A 77 -16.09 -2.50 2.94
N TYR A 78 -16.77 -1.49 3.45
CA TYR A 78 -18.22 -1.35 3.30
C TYR A 78 -18.64 -0.65 2.02
N GLN A 79 -17.73 0.13 1.43
CA GLN A 79 -17.98 0.78 0.14
C GLN A 79 -16.68 0.91 -0.65
N ILE A 80 -16.76 0.77 -1.97
CA ILE A 80 -15.65 1.03 -2.86
C ILE A 80 -15.79 2.44 -3.42
N PRO A 81 -14.81 3.34 -3.22
CA PRO A 81 -14.84 4.67 -3.84
C PRO A 81 -15.01 4.56 -5.36
N LYS A 82 -15.91 5.35 -5.92
CA LYS A 82 -16.20 5.31 -7.36
C LYS A 82 -14.96 5.57 -8.21
N GLN A 83 -14.11 6.50 -7.77
CA GLN A 83 -12.87 6.82 -8.46
C GLN A 83 -11.92 5.62 -8.47
N PHE A 84 -11.81 4.90 -7.36
CA PHE A 84 -11.00 3.66 -7.29
C PHE A 84 -11.48 2.60 -8.29
N MET A 85 -12.80 2.45 -8.46
CA MET A 85 -13.35 1.53 -9.44
C MET A 85 -12.97 1.91 -10.88
N ILE A 86 -12.93 3.20 -11.18
CA ILE A 86 -12.57 3.72 -12.50
C ILE A 86 -11.07 3.55 -12.75
N ASP A 87 -10.25 3.96 -11.77
CA ASP A 87 -8.80 4.01 -11.93
C ASP A 87 -8.15 2.64 -11.90
N HIS A 88 -8.67 1.71 -11.07
CA HIS A 88 -7.96 0.46 -10.74
C HIS A 88 -8.74 -0.83 -10.98
N LEU A 89 -10.08 -0.78 -11.04
CA LEU A 89 -10.91 -1.97 -11.27
C LEU A 89 -11.50 -2.04 -12.68
N GLY A 90 -10.93 -1.32 -13.63
CA GLY A 90 -11.33 -1.38 -15.03
C GLY A 90 -12.77 -0.92 -15.30
N LYS A 91 -13.36 -0.09 -14.43
CA LYS A 91 -14.70 0.44 -14.66
C LYS A 91 -14.62 1.75 -15.44
N LYS A 92 -15.65 2.03 -16.25
CA LYS A 92 -15.79 3.27 -17.02
C LYS A 92 -17.20 3.80 -16.90
N LEU A 93 -17.35 5.12 -16.85
CA LEU A 93 -18.66 5.77 -16.93
C LEU A 93 -19.10 5.90 -18.37
N THR A 94 -20.38 5.63 -18.60
CA THR A 94 -21.04 5.91 -19.89
C THR A 94 -21.44 7.37 -19.98
N ASN A 95 -21.71 7.84 -21.18
CA ASN A 95 -22.22 9.20 -21.45
C ASN A 95 -23.75 9.30 -21.25
N SER A 96 -24.41 8.29 -20.70
CA SER A 96 -25.84 8.32 -20.41
C SER A 96 -26.17 9.25 -19.23
N THR A 97 -27.43 9.67 -19.14
CA THR A 97 -27.94 10.49 -18.02
C THR A 97 -29.07 9.76 -17.32
N PRO A 98 -28.89 9.27 -16.08
CA PRO A 98 -27.62 9.27 -15.30
C PRO A 98 -26.56 8.32 -15.91
N PRO A 99 -25.26 8.57 -15.65
CA PRO A 99 -24.21 7.73 -16.20
C PRO A 99 -24.20 6.34 -15.56
N ALA A 100 -24.08 5.30 -16.40
CA ALA A 100 -23.89 3.93 -15.94
C ALA A 100 -22.41 3.59 -15.80
N LEU A 101 -22.10 2.64 -14.92
CA LEU A 101 -20.76 2.12 -14.73
C LEU A 101 -20.62 0.79 -15.48
N ILE A 102 -19.73 0.72 -16.46
CA ILE A 102 -19.47 -0.49 -17.25
C ILE A 102 -18.10 -1.05 -16.93
N ASP A 103 -17.94 -2.36 -17.13
CA ASP A 103 -16.67 -3.06 -16.97
C ASP A 103 -15.90 -3.08 -18.29
N THR A 104 -14.64 -2.64 -18.27
CA THR A 104 -13.74 -2.70 -19.43
C THR A 104 -12.70 -3.82 -19.32
N GLY A 105 -12.63 -4.48 -18.16
CA GLY A 105 -11.75 -5.63 -17.89
C GLY A 105 -10.26 -5.29 -17.73
N VAL A 106 -9.87 -4.01 -17.66
CA VAL A 106 -8.46 -3.59 -17.57
C VAL A 106 -8.17 -3.05 -16.18
N ASN A 107 -7.53 -3.84 -15.33
CA ASN A 107 -7.11 -3.42 -14.00
C ASN A 107 -5.70 -2.86 -14.03
N THR A 108 -5.48 -1.73 -13.36
CA THR A 108 -4.18 -1.06 -13.25
C THR A 108 -3.58 -1.22 -11.86
N ASN A 109 -2.25 -1.17 -11.80
CA ASN A 109 -1.53 -1.23 -10.53
C ASN A 109 -1.60 0.12 -9.81
N PHE A 110 -1.51 0.07 -8.47
CA PHE A 110 -1.53 1.24 -7.60
C PHE A 110 -0.65 1.04 -6.37
N ILE A 111 -0.35 2.13 -5.68
CA ILE A 111 0.20 2.10 -4.33
C ILE A 111 -0.97 2.04 -3.36
N TRP A 112 -0.90 1.14 -2.40
CA TRP A 112 -1.87 1.02 -1.32
C TRP A 112 -1.23 1.35 0.00
N GLY A 113 -1.91 2.11 0.84
CA GLY A 113 -1.44 2.36 2.19
C GLY A 113 -2.57 2.51 3.18
N TYR A 114 -2.24 2.27 4.44
CA TYR A 114 -3.15 2.38 5.60
C TYR A 114 -2.32 2.59 6.86
N ALA A 115 -2.98 2.94 7.95
CA ALA A 115 -2.39 3.04 9.26
C ALA A 115 -3.05 2.08 10.23
N GLU A 116 -2.26 1.51 11.14
CA GLU A 116 -2.71 0.75 12.29
C GLU A 116 -2.29 1.46 13.58
N THR A 117 -3.03 1.22 14.65
CA THR A 117 -2.69 1.71 15.99
C THR A 117 -1.95 0.63 16.73
N VAL A 118 -0.80 0.95 17.27
CA VAL A 118 -0.02 0.08 18.16
C VAL A 118 -0.12 0.63 19.56
N THR A 119 -0.62 -0.18 20.49
CA THR A 119 -0.74 0.18 21.91
C THR A 119 0.22 -0.66 22.73
N ASP A 120 1.03 -0.02 23.56
CA ASP A 120 1.94 -0.68 24.47
C ASP A 120 1.25 -1.13 25.77
N GLU A 121 1.97 -1.88 26.62
CA GLU A 121 1.48 -2.36 27.92
C GLU A 121 1.18 -1.23 28.93
N PHE A 122 1.64 -0.01 28.66
CA PHE A 122 1.38 1.16 29.48
C PHE A 122 0.23 2.02 28.95
N GLY A 123 -0.37 1.62 27.81
CA GLY A 123 -1.48 2.33 27.18
C GLY A 123 -1.06 3.50 26.31
N ALA A 124 0.21 3.63 25.97
CA ALA A 124 0.63 4.62 24.97
C ALA A 124 0.33 4.09 23.56
N GLU A 125 -0.23 4.98 22.73
CA GLU A 125 -0.65 4.65 21.37
C GLU A 125 0.22 5.40 20.36
N VAL A 126 0.69 4.67 19.35
CA VAL A 126 1.38 5.21 18.18
C VAL A 126 0.76 4.65 16.91
N GLU A 127 0.82 5.41 15.81
CA GLU A 127 0.37 4.91 14.50
C GLU A 127 1.55 4.27 13.76
N GLU A 128 1.26 3.18 13.07
CA GLU A 128 2.17 2.50 12.16
C GLU A 128 1.60 2.54 10.76
N PHE A 129 2.35 3.10 9.82
CA PHE A 129 1.94 3.31 8.44
C PHE A 129 2.49 2.19 7.57
N HIS A 130 1.60 1.47 6.90
CA HIS A 130 1.93 0.43 5.94
C HIS A 130 1.73 0.96 4.52
N ILE A 131 2.72 0.79 3.66
CA ILE A 131 2.68 1.21 2.25
C ILE A 131 3.13 0.07 1.37
N TRP A 132 2.21 -0.46 0.58
CA TRP A 132 2.47 -1.45 -0.47
C TRP A 132 2.72 -0.73 -1.78
N THR A 133 3.91 -0.88 -2.33
CA THR A 133 4.42 -0.05 -3.42
C THR A 133 3.87 -0.39 -4.80
N ASN A 134 3.33 -1.59 -4.98
CA ASN A 134 2.79 -2.05 -6.26
C ASN A 134 1.75 -3.15 -6.03
N VAL A 135 0.50 -2.74 -5.94
CA VAL A 135 -0.66 -3.60 -5.70
C VAL A 135 -1.53 -3.66 -6.96
N LYS A 136 -2.05 -4.83 -7.25
CA LYS A 136 -3.05 -5.06 -8.29
C LYS A 136 -4.28 -5.69 -7.68
N ALA A 137 -5.43 -5.04 -7.84
CA ALA A 137 -6.71 -5.54 -7.38
C ALA A 137 -7.37 -6.43 -8.44
N SER A 138 -8.11 -7.43 -7.99
CA SER A 138 -9.00 -8.26 -8.79
C SER A 138 -10.46 -7.83 -8.59
N ALA A 139 -11.37 -8.46 -9.34
CA ALA A 139 -12.79 -8.17 -9.21
C ALA A 139 -13.28 -8.35 -7.77
N PRO A 140 -14.01 -7.38 -7.19
CA PRO A 140 -14.51 -7.47 -5.84
C PRO A 140 -15.44 -8.65 -5.66
N LYS A 141 -15.32 -9.33 -4.53
CA LYS A 141 -16.25 -10.36 -4.07
C LYS A 141 -17.24 -9.72 -3.10
N GLY A 142 -18.50 -9.87 -3.34
CA GLY A 142 -19.53 -9.37 -2.45
C GLY A 142 -20.77 -10.24 -2.50
N ASN A 143 -21.27 -10.62 -1.34
CA ASN A 143 -22.54 -11.31 -1.22
C ASN A 143 -23.67 -10.30 -1.13
N THR A 144 -24.77 -10.57 -1.79
CA THR A 144 -26.02 -9.85 -1.60
C THR A 144 -26.97 -10.75 -0.82
N ALA A 145 -27.49 -10.25 0.29
CA ALA A 145 -28.54 -10.90 1.06
C ALA A 145 -29.74 -9.95 1.15
N THR A 146 -30.91 -10.52 1.32
CA THR A 146 -32.11 -9.74 1.63
C THR A 146 -32.07 -9.36 3.09
N ASP A 147 -32.41 -8.11 3.42
CA ASP A 147 -32.58 -7.68 4.81
C ASP A 147 -33.77 -8.42 5.43
N GLU A 148 -33.52 -9.02 6.60
CA GLU A 148 -34.58 -9.70 7.36
C GLU A 148 -35.18 -8.72 8.40
N THR A 149 -34.75 -8.86 9.66
CA THR A 149 -35.28 -8.05 10.78
C THR A 149 -34.41 -6.82 11.10
N SER A 150 -33.13 -6.83 10.67
CA SER A 150 -32.22 -5.71 10.82
C SER A 150 -31.31 -5.61 9.61
N ALA A 151 -31.02 -4.38 9.15
CA ALA A 151 -30.08 -4.16 8.08
C ALA A 151 -28.65 -4.50 8.55
N THR A 152 -28.02 -5.45 7.85
CA THR A 152 -26.62 -5.81 8.09
C THR A 152 -25.76 -5.16 7.01
N PRO A 153 -24.76 -4.34 7.39
CA PRO A 153 -23.86 -3.73 6.40
C PRO A 153 -23.18 -4.80 5.56
N LYS A 154 -23.23 -4.61 4.25
CA LYS A 154 -22.57 -5.50 3.30
C LYS A 154 -21.06 -5.26 3.33
N GLU A 155 -20.31 -6.32 3.59
CA GLU A 155 -18.86 -6.31 3.42
C GLU A 155 -18.49 -6.70 2.00
N ILE A 156 -17.51 -5.99 1.46
CA ILE A 156 -16.96 -6.20 0.14
C ILE A 156 -15.48 -6.53 0.30
N GLU A 157 -15.07 -7.67 -0.20
CA GLU A 157 -13.68 -8.08 -0.26
C GLU A 157 -13.12 -7.80 -1.65
N ILE A 158 -12.00 -7.09 -1.71
CA ILE A 158 -11.25 -6.81 -2.93
C ILE A 158 -9.97 -7.65 -2.87
N PRO A 159 -9.89 -8.79 -3.57
CA PRO A 159 -8.67 -9.57 -3.61
C PRO A 159 -7.55 -8.79 -4.29
N CYS A 160 -6.36 -8.85 -3.71
CA CYS A 160 -5.20 -8.10 -4.17
C CYS A 160 -3.97 -9.00 -4.26
N THR A 161 -3.08 -8.67 -5.18
CA THR A 161 -1.72 -9.19 -5.21
C THR A 161 -0.75 -8.04 -5.10
N ALA A 162 0.31 -8.20 -4.33
CA ALA A 162 1.35 -7.20 -4.20
C ALA A 162 2.69 -7.74 -4.71
N SER A 163 3.47 -6.87 -5.30
CA SER A 163 4.80 -7.20 -5.82
C SER A 163 5.76 -6.04 -5.61
N PRO A 164 7.08 -6.29 -5.59
CA PRO A 164 8.04 -5.21 -5.51
C PRO A 164 7.92 -4.23 -6.68
N ASN A 165 8.07 -2.95 -6.40
CA ASN A 165 8.11 -1.92 -7.43
C ASN A 165 9.57 -1.67 -7.86
N ASN A 166 9.87 -1.94 -9.12
CA ASN A 166 11.23 -1.80 -9.67
C ASN A 166 11.74 -0.35 -9.72
N PHE A 167 10.89 0.62 -9.48
CA PHE A 167 11.25 2.05 -9.45
C PHE A 167 11.38 2.60 -8.02
N ILE A 168 10.93 1.86 -7.02
CA ILE A 168 11.06 2.21 -5.60
C ILE A 168 12.09 1.25 -5.01
N LEU A 169 13.31 1.77 -4.83
CA LEU A 169 14.45 0.97 -4.43
C LEU A 169 14.89 1.36 -3.02
N ASP A 170 15.39 0.41 -2.26
CA ASP A 170 16.04 0.67 -0.98
C ASP A 170 17.46 1.25 -1.17
N SER A 171 18.18 1.46 -0.06
CA SER A 171 19.57 1.97 -0.05
C SER A 171 20.56 1.03 -0.76
N GLU A 172 20.21 -0.25 -0.91
CA GLU A 172 20.99 -1.26 -1.63
C GLU A 172 20.55 -1.44 -3.11
N LYS A 173 19.66 -0.57 -3.59
CA LYS A 173 19.06 -0.61 -4.93
C LYS A 173 18.23 -1.86 -5.20
N LYS A 174 17.64 -2.45 -4.16
CA LYS A 174 16.69 -3.56 -4.29
C LYS A 174 15.26 -3.06 -4.34
N PRO A 175 14.39 -3.65 -5.20
CA PRO A 175 12.99 -3.29 -5.27
C PRO A 175 12.25 -3.57 -3.95
N VAL A 176 11.47 -2.60 -3.50
CA VAL A 176 10.70 -2.66 -2.25
C VAL A 176 9.25 -3.01 -2.56
N SER A 177 8.67 -3.95 -1.80
CA SER A 177 7.24 -4.32 -1.89
C SER A 177 6.40 -3.64 -0.82
N GLU A 178 6.90 -3.59 0.40
CA GLU A 178 6.22 -3.03 1.55
C GLU A 178 7.17 -2.12 2.33
N ILE A 179 6.62 -1.04 2.85
CA ILE A 179 7.29 -0.13 3.77
C ILE A 179 6.40 -0.02 5.00
N VAL A 180 6.97 -0.30 6.16
CA VAL A 180 6.32 -0.10 7.44
C VAL A 180 7.06 1.02 8.15
N TRP A 181 6.34 2.11 8.46
CA TRP A 181 6.92 3.27 9.09
C TRP A 181 6.15 3.67 10.33
N ARG A 182 6.72 3.36 11.47
CA ARG A 182 6.14 3.67 12.77
C ARG A 182 6.33 5.13 13.11
N ASP A 183 5.28 5.75 13.62
CA ASP A 183 5.34 7.13 14.11
C ASP A 183 6.13 7.21 15.43
N ASP A 184 6.62 8.39 15.73
CA ASP A 184 7.16 8.71 17.04
C ASP A 184 6.05 9.22 17.97
N ASN A 185 6.34 9.27 19.29
CA ASN A 185 5.39 9.76 20.28
C ASN A 185 5.01 11.26 20.12
N LYS A 186 5.58 11.93 19.10
CA LYS A 186 5.30 13.33 18.76
C LYS A 186 4.40 13.49 17.53
N GLY A 187 4.06 12.39 16.87
CA GLY A 187 3.24 12.42 15.66
C GLY A 187 3.98 12.98 14.44
N THR A 188 5.30 12.81 14.36
CA THR A 188 6.10 13.39 13.29
C THR A 188 5.79 12.77 11.94
N VAL A 189 5.67 11.44 11.88
CA VAL A 189 5.32 10.71 10.63
C VAL A 189 3.89 11.01 10.23
N ARG A 190 2.97 10.99 11.20
CA ARG A 190 1.57 11.36 10.99
C ARG A 190 1.41 12.75 10.39
N ALA A 191 2.11 13.75 10.94
CA ALA A 191 2.04 15.11 10.42
C ALA A 191 2.53 15.24 8.96
N LYS A 192 3.51 14.41 8.56
CA LYS A 192 3.97 14.33 7.17
C LYS A 192 2.95 13.61 6.30
N PHE A 193 2.39 12.51 6.80
CA PHE A 193 1.35 11.75 6.11
C PHE A 193 0.12 12.61 5.82
N ASP A 194 -0.38 13.34 6.81
CA ASP A 194 -1.56 14.21 6.67
C ASP A 194 -1.36 15.29 5.58
N LYS A 195 -0.11 15.75 5.36
CA LYS A 195 0.23 16.71 4.30
C LYS A 195 0.10 16.14 2.89
N LEU A 196 0.11 14.82 2.71
CA LEU A 196 -0.05 14.20 1.39
C LEU A 196 -1.44 14.48 0.77
N PHE A 197 -2.44 14.75 1.60
CA PHE A 197 -3.84 14.97 1.20
C PHE A 197 -4.21 16.45 1.13
N VAL A 198 -3.29 17.35 1.41
CA VAL A 198 -3.52 18.79 1.29
C VAL A 198 -3.18 19.23 -0.13
N GLU A 199 -4.17 19.71 -0.86
CA GLU A 199 -4.09 20.04 -2.30
C GLU A 199 -2.97 21.05 -2.62
N SER A 200 -2.65 21.95 -1.71
CA SER A 200 -1.57 22.95 -1.85
C SER A 200 -0.22 22.50 -1.29
N SER A 201 -0.10 21.26 -0.82
CA SER A 201 1.13 20.77 -0.21
C SER A 201 2.19 20.46 -1.28
N PRO A 202 3.43 20.92 -1.12
CA PRO A 202 4.53 20.51 -1.99
C PRO A 202 4.99 19.06 -1.74
N THR A 203 4.53 18.43 -0.64
CA THR A 203 4.94 17.08 -0.25
C THR A 203 4.28 16.05 -1.17
N LYS A 204 5.10 15.33 -1.91
CA LYS A 204 4.63 14.24 -2.78
C LYS A 204 4.75 12.89 -2.06
N LEU A 205 3.90 11.93 -2.44
CA LEU A 205 3.98 10.57 -1.88
C LEU A 205 5.36 9.93 -2.09
N ILE A 206 5.99 10.19 -3.23
CA ILE A 206 7.35 9.67 -3.49
C ILE A 206 8.39 10.25 -2.53
N ASP A 207 8.25 11.51 -2.10
CA ASP A 207 9.17 12.12 -1.15
C ASP A 207 8.97 11.51 0.25
N PHE A 208 7.72 11.23 0.63
CA PHE A 208 7.39 10.52 1.87
C PHE A 208 7.97 9.11 1.87
N ILE A 209 7.82 8.37 0.78
CA ILE A 209 8.39 7.03 0.59
C ILE A 209 9.92 7.06 0.67
N ASN A 210 10.58 7.99 -0.02
CA ASN A 210 12.04 8.11 -0.01
C ASN A 210 12.57 8.45 1.38
N GLU A 211 11.86 9.28 2.14
CA GLU A 211 12.22 9.59 3.53
C GLU A 211 12.08 8.34 4.42
N ALA A 212 11.00 7.57 4.28
CA ALA A 212 10.80 6.31 5.00
C ALA A 212 11.91 5.29 4.72
N LEU A 213 12.43 5.28 3.49
CA LEU A 213 13.55 4.43 3.08
C LEU A 213 14.93 4.98 3.47
N GLY A 214 14.99 6.16 4.10
CA GLY A 214 16.26 6.81 4.45
C GLY A 214 17.02 7.33 3.23
N ILE A 215 16.36 7.47 2.08
CA ILE A 215 16.95 7.98 0.85
C ILE A 215 16.84 9.50 0.87
N ASN A 216 17.87 10.17 1.38
CA ASN A 216 17.97 11.62 1.27
C ASN A 216 18.15 11.98 -0.20
N LYS A 217 17.22 12.76 -0.76
CA LYS A 217 17.43 13.45 -2.01
C LYS A 217 18.61 14.41 -1.79
N ALA A 218 19.83 14.00 -2.19
CA ALA A 218 20.95 14.91 -2.28
C ALA A 218 20.45 16.12 -3.06
N ALA A 219 20.54 17.31 -2.47
CA ALA A 219 20.19 18.55 -3.11
C ALA A 219 20.77 18.54 -4.52
N ALA A 220 19.90 18.67 -5.53
CA ALA A 220 20.34 18.83 -6.89
C ALA A 220 21.31 20.01 -6.88
N SER A 221 22.60 19.71 -7.04
CA SER A 221 23.63 20.69 -7.08
C SER A 221 23.30 21.65 -8.22
N THR A 222 23.00 22.86 -7.87
CA THR A 222 23.02 23.99 -8.80
C THR A 222 24.48 24.15 -9.21
N ASN A 223 24.90 23.40 -10.20
CA ASN A 223 26.07 23.79 -11.00
C ASN A 223 25.64 24.95 -11.88
N SER A 224 25.67 26.13 -11.32
CA SER A 224 25.83 27.34 -12.12
C SER A 224 27.28 27.36 -12.56
N ASP A 225 27.58 26.83 -13.72
CA ASP A 225 28.79 27.14 -14.44
C ASP A 225 28.80 28.63 -14.73
N GLY A 226 29.56 29.35 -13.91
CA GLY A 226 30.03 30.68 -14.23
C GLY A 226 31.16 30.55 -15.24
N GLY A 227 30.83 30.59 -16.50
CA GLY A 227 31.77 30.78 -17.58
C GLY A 227 32.24 32.26 -17.62
N SER A 228 33.48 32.48 -17.42
CA SER A 228 34.22 33.67 -17.82
C SER A 228 34.74 33.48 -19.23
#